data_32d278f7bf1f422fecc0b6d0f31d47af
#
_entry.id   32d278f7bf1f422fecc0b6d0f31d47af
#
_cell.length_a   1.000
_cell.length_b   1.000
_cell.length_c   1.000
_cell.angle_alpha   90.00
_cell.angle_beta   90.00
_cell.angle_gamma   90.00
#
_symmetry.space_group_name_H-M   'P 1'
#
loop_
_entity.id
_entity.type
_entity.pdbx_description
1 polymer ?
#
loop_
_entity_poly.entity_id
_entity_poly.type
_entity_poly.pdbx_seq_one_letter_code
_entity_poly.pdbx_strand_id
1 'polypeptide(L)'
;SGVVLGDVERYEINEEYPWRGKHGTASNHCNAARIRLVHDLSFTEYVLEIRVFNDGAAFRHVIAGEQGASRVPDEYTTFVLPAGSTVWSHDLGGHYEAAYKKQDISDIEAGQWAGPPVTFKLPGDAGYGSITEANLVNYSGMALEADGRRGFITGLGHRQPLNYPYELRYGREEGKRLGKPASISGTITTPWRVVMAGRDLNTLVNSTIVANLCPPPPTKYFPDGIGTAWVKPGRAVWRYLDGGDRSFEGMKEFSRLAGQLGFEYHVIEGFWSQWTDEQIRELVEYSRGQGV
;
A
#
# COMPACT_ATOMS: atom_id res chain seq x y z
N SER A 1 -25.20 1.47 -17.41
CA SER A 1 -24.13 0.71 -17.84
C SER A 1 -23.59 1.22 -19.04
N GLY A 2 -23.49 0.98 -20.14
CA GLY A 2 -22.83 1.64 -21.26
C GLY A 2 -21.43 1.05 -21.50
N VAL A 3 -21.25 -0.25 -21.21
CA VAL A 3 -20.02 -0.98 -21.49
C VAL A 3 -20.34 -2.21 -22.32
N VAL A 4 -19.66 -2.37 -23.43
CA VAL A 4 -19.73 -3.53 -24.32
C VAL A 4 -18.59 -4.49 -23.98
N LEU A 5 -18.94 -5.76 -23.81
CA LEU A 5 -17.99 -6.84 -23.58
C LEU A 5 -17.36 -7.26 -24.92
N GLY A 6 -16.02 -7.25 -24.97
CA GLY A 6 -15.22 -7.79 -26.06
C GLY A 6 -14.62 -9.16 -25.72
N ASP A 7 -13.41 -9.41 -26.21
CA ASP A 7 -12.70 -10.68 -26.00
C ASP A 7 -12.36 -10.91 -24.52
N VAL A 8 -12.42 -12.19 -24.12
CA VAL A 8 -12.05 -12.66 -22.79
C VAL A 8 -10.95 -13.71 -22.91
N GLU A 9 -9.76 -13.34 -22.48
CA GLU A 9 -8.64 -14.25 -22.31
C GLU A 9 -8.61 -14.78 -20.89
N ARG A 10 -8.60 -16.11 -20.70
CA ARG A 10 -8.47 -16.76 -19.38
C ARG A 10 -7.15 -17.50 -19.29
N TYR A 11 -6.52 -17.40 -18.11
CA TYR A 11 -5.26 -18.08 -17.83
C TYR A 11 -5.14 -18.39 -16.34
N GLU A 12 -4.17 -19.22 -16.01
CA GLU A 12 -3.82 -19.54 -14.63
C GLU A 12 -2.40 -19.10 -14.34
N ILE A 13 -2.15 -18.70 -13.11
CA ILE A 13 -0.81 -18.49 -12.57
C ILE A 13 -0.61 -19.56 -11.49
N ASN A 14 0.51 -20.26 -11.57
CA ASN A 14 0.88 -21.28 -10.59
C ASN A 14 2.40 -21.25 -10.44
N GLU A 15 2.88 -20.48 -9.47
CA GLU A 15 4.31 -20.28 -9.21
C GLU A 15 4.58 -20.14 -7.72
N GLU A 16 5.78 -20.47 -7.31
CA GLU A 16 6.30 -20.20 -5.98
C GLU A 16 7.59 -19.40 -6.11
N TYR A 17 7.80 -18.49 -5.17
CA TYR A 17 9.00 -17.68 -5.14
C TYR A 17 9.46 -17.44 -3.71
N PRO A 18 10.80 -17.26 -3.49
CA PRO A 18 11.32 -16.92 -2.19
C PRO A 18 10.73 -15.60 -1.67
N TRP A 19 10.31 -15.59 -0.43
CA TRP A 19 9.69 -14.44 0.21
C TRP A 19 10.37 -14.17 1.57
N ARG A 20 10.52 -12.89 1.91
CA ARG A 20 11.03 -12.49 3.24
C ARG A 20 9.91 -11.78 4.00
N GLY A 21 9.36 -12.46 4.96
CA GLY A 21 8.28 -11.98 5.81
C GLY A 21 7.93 -13.06 6.81
N LYS A 22 6.65 -13.25 7.05
CA LYS A 22 6.13 -14.32 7.91
C LYS A 22 6.26 -15.72 7.29
N HIS A 23 6.53 -15.84 6.01
CA HIS A 23 6.81 -17.08 5.30
C HIS A 23 8.13 -16.97 4.53
N GLY A 24 8.85 -18.07 4.37
CA GLY A 24 10.06 -18.14 3.55
C GLY A 24 9.77 -18.25 2.05
N THR A 25 8.56 -18.66 1.70
CA THR A 25 8.08 -18.83 0.32
C THR A 25 6.69 -18.24 0.19
N ALA A 26 6.44 -17.55 -0.91
CA ALA A 26 5.10 -17.12 -1.32
C ALA A 26 4.62 -18.05 -2.44
N SER A 27 3.38 -18.52 -2.32
CA SER A 27 2.68 -19.26 -3.36
C SER A 27 1.74 -18.30 -4.10
N ASN A 28 1.87 -18.22 -5.42
CA ASN A 28 1.03 -17.45 -6.30
C ASN A 28 0.22 -18.41 -7.18
N HIS A 29 -0.95 -18.77 -6.68
CA HIS A 29 -1.87 -19.63 -7.38
C HIS A 29 -3.20 -18.90 -7.57
N CYS A 30 -3.56 -18.56 -8.81
CA CYS A 30 -4.83 -17.90 -9.10
C CYS A 30 -5.35 -18.21 -10.50
N ASN A 31 -6.67 -18.16 -10.64
CA ASN A 31 -7.34 -18.02 -11.91
C ASN A 31 -7.39 -16.56 -12.32
N ALA A 32 -7.12 -16.27 -13.58
CA ALA A 32 -7.02 -14.93 -14.08
C ALA A 32 -7.76 -14.71 -15.38
N ALA A 33 -8.19 -13.48 -15.63
CA ALA A 33 -8.79 -13.09 -16.89
C ALA A 33 -8.37 -11.68 -17.30
N ARG A 34 -8.24 -11.47 -18.60
CA ARG A 34 -8.13 -10.18 -19.27
C ARG A 34 -9.35 -9.98 -20.13
N ILE A 35 -10.11 -8.96 -19.86
CA ILE A 35 -11.40 -8.70 -20.49
C ILE A 35 -11.31 -7.38 -21.23
N ARG A 36 -11.47 -7.40 -22.56
CA ARG A 36 -11.59 -6.18 -23.34
C ARG A 36 -12.98 -5.59 -23.16
N LEU A 37 -13.02 -4.31 -22.88
CA LEU A 37 -14.24 -3.55 -22.66
C LEU A 37 -14.22 -2.28 -23.51
N VAL A 38 -15.37 -1.88 -24.00
CA VAL A 38 -15.55 -0.62 -24.73
C VAL A 38 -16.65 0.18 -24.04
N HIS A 39 -16.34 1.39 -23.61
CA HIS A 39 -17.36 2.31 -23.11
C HIS A 39 -18.15 2.90 -24.29
N ASP A 40 -19.43 2.60 -24.39
CA ASP A 40 -20.24 2.87 -25.59
C ASP A 40 -20.50 4.36 -25.88
N LEU A 41 -20.41 5.24 -24.87
CA LEU A 41 -20.59 6.67 -25.07
C LEU A 41 -19.29 7.41 -25.48
N SER A 42 -18.14 7.00 -24.91
CA SER A 42 -16.86 7.63 -25.22
C SER A 42 -16.02 6.84 -26.23
N PHE A 43 -16.48 5.65 -26.62
CA PHE A 43 -15.73 4.69 -27.44
C PHE A 43 -14.33 4.37 -26.89
N THR A 44 -14.15 4.56 -25.60
CA THR A 44 -12.87 4.27 -24.95
C THR A 44 -12.74 2.78 -24.76
N GLU A 45 -11.69 2.21 -25.35
CA GLU A 45 -11.30 0.83 -25.14
C GLU A 45 -10.39 0.72 -23.91
N TYR A 46 -10.65 -0.29 -23.09
CA TYR A 46 -9.80 -0.59 -21.94
C TYR A 46 -9.84 -2.09 -21.61
N VAL A 47 -8.88 -2.54 -20.82
CA VAL A 47 -8.82 -3.91 -20.33
C VAL A 47 -9.10 -3.92 -18.84
N LEU A 48 -10.01 -4.79 -18.42
CA LEU A 48 -10.20 -5.17 -17.05
C LEU A 48 -9.41 -6.46 -16.80
N GLU A 49 -8.41 -6.40 -15.93
CA GLU A 49 -7.68 -7.58 -15.47
C GLU A 49 -8.24 -8.02 -14.12
N ILE A 50 -8.53 -9.31 -13.99
CA ILE A 50 -9.06 -9.91 -12.76
C ILE A 50 -8.17 -11.09 -12.38
N ARG A 51 -7.89 -11.24 -11.07
CA ARG A 51 -7.25 -12.42 -10.48
C ARG A 51 -8.05 -12.89 -9.28
N VAL A 52 -8.28 -14.18 -9.21
CA VAL A 52 -9.07 -14.83 -8.14
C VAL A 52 -8.21 -15.88 -7.48
N PHE A 53 -7.95 -15.68 -6.21
CA PHE A 53 -7.16 -16.53 -5.32
C PHE A 53 -8.08 -17.30 -4.37
N ASN A 54 -7.55 -18.28 -3.64
CA ASN A 54 -8.31 -18.99 -2.61
C ASN A 54 -8.70 -18.12 -1.41
N ASP A 55 -7.98 -17.02 -1.21
CA ASP A 55 -8.10 -16.09 -0.08
C ASP A 55 -8.45 -14.65 -0.52
N GLY A 56 -8.99 -14.49 -1.74
CA GLY A 56 -9.49 -13.20 -2.21
C GLY A 56 -9.50 -13.02 -3.72
N ALA A 57 -9.81 -11.80 -4.12
CA ALA A 57 -9.82 -11.40 -5.52
C ALA A 57 -9.24 -10.00 -5.71
N ALA A 58 -8.71 -9.74 -6.88
CA ALA A 58 -8.20 -8.44 -7.26
C ALA A 58 -8.56 -8.11 -8.71
N PHE A 59 -8.73 -6.82 -8.98
CA PHE A 59 -8.93 -6.32 -10.33
C PHE A 59 -8.22 -4.98 -10.53
N ARG A 60 -7.92 -4.68 -11.79
CA ARG A 60 -7.37 -3.38 -12.20
C ARG A 60 -7.80 -3.04 -13.63
N HIS A 61 -7.67 -1.76 -13.98
CA HIS A 61 -7.93 -1.29 -15.33
C HIS A 61 -6.61 -0.93 -16.04
N VAL A 62 -6.56 -1.23 -17.33
CA VAL A 62 -5.49 -0.81 -18.24
C VAL A 62 -6.13 -0.03 -19.38
N ILE A 63 -5.87 1.28 -19.44
CA ILE A 63 -6.47 2.19 -20.41
C ILE A 63 -5.35 2.71 -21.31
N ALA A 64 -5.35 2.32 -22.57
CA ALA A 64 -4.37 2.77 -23.55
C ALA A 64 -4.36 4.30 -23.68
N GLY A 65 -3.22 4.86 -24.04
CA GLY A 65 -3.07 6.29 -24.29
C GLY A 65 -1.78 6.60 -25.02
N GLU A 66 -1.79 7.72 -25.72
CA GLU A 66 -0.63 8.20 -26.48
C GLU A 66 0.43 8.78 -25.55
N GLN A 67 1.68 8.51 -25.89
CA GLN A 67 2.81 9.13 -25.20
C GLN A 67 2.80 10.65 -25.44
N GLY A 68 3.01 11.42 -24.36
CA GLY A 68 2.96 12.87 -24.42
C GLY A 68 1.58 13.48 -24.13
N ALA A 69 0.50 12.73 -24.26
CA ALA A 69 -0.84 13.14 -23.83
C ALA A 69 -1.04 12.81 -22.35
N SER A 70 -1.10 13.83 -21.50
CA SER A 70 -1.35 13.66 -20.06
C SER A 70 -2.84 13.61 -19.75
N ARG A 71 -3.23 12.63 -18.93
CA ARG A 71 -4.59 12.47 -18.43
C ARG A 71 -4.59 12.40 -16.91
N VAL A 72 -5.60 12.95 -16.29
CA VAL A 72 -5.83 12.86 -14.86
C VAL A 72 -6.83 11.72 -14.62
N PRO A 73 -6.41 10.62 -14.01
CA PRO A 73 -7.35 9.56 -13.65
C PRO A 73 -8.24 10.01 -12.49
N ASP A 74 -9.47 9.59 -12.53
CA ASP A 74 -10.36 9.55 -11.38
C ASP A 74 -11.00 8.17 -11.28
N GLU A 75 -11.45 7.78 -10.09
CA GLU A 75 -11.92 6.43 -9.84
C GLU A 75 -13.07 6.43 -8.83
N TYR A 76 -14.12 5.67 -9.15
CA TYR A 76 -15.32 5.54 -8.35
C TYR A 76 -15.65 4.07 -8.04
N THR A 77 -14.62 3.24 -7.91
CA THR A 77 -14.80 1.87 -7.46
C THR A 77 -15.49 1.85 -6.10
N THR A 78 -16.57 1.08 -5.99
CA THR A 78 -17.36 0.99 -4.77
C THR A 78 -17.34 -0.42 -4.23
N PHE A 79 -17.06 -0.55 -2.95
CA PHE A 79 -17.08 -1.80 -2.19
C PHE A 79 -18.30 -1.78 -1.28
N VAL A 80 -19.30 -2.62 -1.54
CA VAL A 80 -20.53 -2.68 -0.76
C VAL A 80 -20.48 -3.88 0.18
N LEU A 81 -20.63 -3.65 1.47
CA LEU A 81 -20.64 -4.69 2.49
C LEU A 81 -22.06 -5.12 2.86
N PRO A 82 -22.28 -6.40 3.21
CA PRO A 82 -23.55 -6.87 3.72
C PRO A 82 -23.99 -6.14 4.98
N ALA A 83 -25.29 -5.98 5.19
CA ALA A 83 -25.85 -5.46 6.44
C ALA A 83 -25.43 -6.35 7.62
N GLY A 84 -25.12 -5.75 8.78
CA GLY A 84 -24.62 -6.45 9.95
C GLY A 84 -23.14 -6.82 9.90
N SER A 85 -22.39 -6.30 8.90
CA SER A 85 -20.93 -6.40 8.92
C SER A 85 -20.35 -5.48 9.98
N THR A 86 -19.37 -5.98 10.73
CA THR A 86 -18.55 -5.17 11.63
C THR A 86 -17.30 -4.71 10.90
N VAL A 87 -16.98 -3.42 10.95
CA VAL A 87 -15.83 -2.83 10.24
C VAL A 87 -14.81 -2.30 11.25
N TRP A 88 -13.55 -2.53 10.97
CA TRP A 88 -12.40 -1.89 11.62
C TRP A 88 -11.72 -1.01 10.59
N SER A 89 -11.73 0.28 10.83
CA SER A 89 -11.10 1.29 10.00
C SER A 89 -10.48 2.39 10.84
N HIS A 90 -9.52 3.10 10.31
CA HIS A 90 -9.05 4.36 10.84
C HIS A 90 -9.39 5.48 9.86
N ASP A 91 -9.59 6.68 10.39
CA ASP A 91 -9.69 7.87 9.55
C ASP A 91 -8.31 8.21 8.95
N LEU A 92 -8.26 9.19 8.06
CA LEU A 92 -7.01 9.64 7.46
C LEU A 92 -6.22 10.57 8.40
N GLY A 93 -6.62 10.65 9.66
CA GLY A 93 -5.98 11.41 10.71
C GLY A 93 -4.62 10.81 11.08
N GLY A 94 -3.53 11.43 10.66
CA GLY A 94 -2.18 11.04 11.04
C GLY A 94 -1.63 9.82 10.28
N HIS A 95 -0.87 10.01 9.31
CA HIS A 95 0.12 9.04 8.78
C HIS A 95 -0.31 7.57 8.59
N TYR A 96 -1.60 7.26 8.52
CA TYR A 96 -2.11 5.88 8.56
C TYR A 96 -1.78 5.11 9.88
N GLU A 97 -1.45 5.84 10.93
CA GLU A 97 -1.11 5.30 12.26
C GLU A 97 -2.19 5.59 13.31
N ALA A 98 -3.37 6.04 12.88
CA ALA A 98 -4.47 6.33 13.77
C ALA A 98 -5.05 5.05 14.42
N ALA A 99 -5.65 5.20 15.59
CA ALA A 99 -6.32 4.11 16.25
C ALA A 99 -7.53 3.61 15.44
N TYR A 100 -7.63 2.29 15.25
CA TYR A 100 -8.75 1.69 14.56
C TYR A 100 -10.04 1.80 15.38
N LYS A 101 -11.11 2.20 14.73
CA LYS A 101 -12.47 2.22 15.26
C LYS A 101 -13.20 0.96 14.83
N LYS A 102 -13.95 0.37 15.74
CA LYS A 102 -14.84 -0.76 15.47
C LYS A 102 -16.28 -0.24 15.41
N GLN A 103 -16.94 -0.42 14.27
CA GLN A 103 -18.30 0.07 14.04
C GLN A 103 -19.13 -0.98 13.28
N ASP A 104 -20.46 -0.96 13.42
CA ASP A 104 -21.34 -1.60 12.45
C ASP A 104 -21.29 -0.80 11.14
N ILE A 105 -21.34 -1.48 10.02
CA ILE A 105 -21.33 -0.82 8.69
C ILE A 105 -22.49 0.17 8.52
N SER A 106 -23.60 -0.06 9.21
CA SER A 106 -24.78 0.81 9.17
C SER A 106 -24.61 2.10 9.97
N ASP A 107 -23.63 2.14 10.90
CA ASP A 107 -23.32 3.31 11.74
C ASP A 107 -22.27 4.22 11.11
N ILE A 108 -21.71 3.84 9.97
CA ILE A 108 -20.71 4.63 9.24
C ILE A 108 -21.42 5.66 8.38
N GLU A 109 -21.28 6.92 8.74
CA GLU A 109 -21.96 8.04 8.07
C GLU A 109 -21.35 8.34 6.70
N ALA A 110 -22.17 8.89 5.81
CA ALA A 110 -21.71 9.37 4.51
C ALA A 110 -20.62 10.44 4.69
N GLY A 111 -19.58 10.38 3.86
CA GLY A 111 -18.45 11.30 3.92
C GLY A 111 -17.40 10.97 4.98
N GLN A 112 -17.58 9.92 5.80
CA GLN A 112 -16.49 9.40 6.62
C GLN A 112 -15.41 8.76 5.74
N TRP A 113 -14.15 9.08 6.06
CA TRP A 113 -13.00 8.54 5.33
C TRP A 113 -12.34 7.40 6.10
N ALA A 114 -11.88 6.41 5.36
CA ALA A 114 -11.13 5.28 5.88
C ALA A 114 -9.85 5.07 5.06
N GLY A 115 -8.72 4.94 5.76
CA GLY A 115 -7.46 4.51 5.16
C GLY A 115 -7.44 2.99 4.95
N PRO A 116 -6.96 2.48 3.80
CA PRO A 116 -6.74 1.06 3.64
C PRO A 116 -5.55 0.57 4.51
N PRO A 117 -5.57 -0.69 4.97
CA PRO A 117 -6.63 -1.69 4.75
C PRO A 117 -7.85 -1.45 5.62
N VAL A 118 -9.05 -1.59 5.04
CA VAL A 118 -10.31 -1.63 5.80
C VAL A 118 -10.67 -3.10 6.03
N THR A 119 -10.66 -3.52 7.28
CA THR A 119 -10.96 -4.90 7.66
C THR A 119 -12.39 -5.02 8.15
N PHE A 120 -13.05 -6.10 7.80
CA PHE A 120 -14.45 -6.33 8.20
C PHE A 120 -14.72 -7.80 8.55
N LYS A 121 -15.70 -8.00 9.44
CA LYS A 121 -16.30 -9.30 9.74
C LYS A 121 -17.67 -9.35 9.06
N LEU A 122 -17.94 -10.40 8.34
CA LEU A 122 -19.23 -10.67 7.72
C LEU A 122 -20.27 -11.12 8.75
N PRO A 123 -21.56 -10.86 8.53
CA PRO A 123 -22.64 -11.32 9.43
C PRO A 123 -22.72 -12.83 9.48
N GLY A 124 -23.29 -13.37 10.57
CA GLY A 124 -23.53 -14.81 10.73
C GLY A 124 -22.27 -15.67 10.75
N ASP A 125 -21.13 -15.10 11.20
CA ASP A 125 -19.83 -15.77 11.23
C ASP A 125 -19.37 -16.32 9.85
N ALA A 126 -19.81 -15.67 8.76
CA ALA A 126 -19.45 -16.06 7.39
C ALA A 126 -17.96 -15.83 7.05
N GLY A 127 -17.22 -15.17 7.94
CA GLY A 127 -15.78 -14.93 7.77
C GLY A 127 -15.39 -13.47 7.90
N TYR A 128 -14.18 -13.18 7.45
CA TYR A 128 -13.55 -11.86 7.49
C TYR A 128 -13.07 -11.47 6.11
N GLY A 129 -12.95 -10.18 5.87
CA GLY A 129 -12.35 -9.66 4.66
C GLY A 129 -11.56 -8.38 4.91
N SER A 130 -10.80 -7.96 3.92
CA SER A 130 -10.07 -6.71 3.97
C SER A 130 -9.99 -6.08 2.58
N ILE A 131 -10.24 -4.78 2.50
CA ILE A 131 -10.12 -4.00 1.26
C ILE A 131 -8.78 -3.27 1.31
N THR A 132 -7.97 -3.46 0.28
CA THR A 132 -6.67 -2.79 0.14
C THR A 132 -6.30 -2.63 -1.35
N GLU A 133 -5.09 -2.19 -1.61
CA GLU A 133 -4.52 -2.07 -2.95
C GLU A 133 -3.15 -2.71 -3.05
N ALA A 134 -2.72 -3.02 -4.27
CA ALA A 134 -1.40 -3.57 -4.54
C ALA A 134 -0.80 -3.00 -5.83
N ASN A 135 0.53 -3.01 -5.93
CA ASN A 135 1.27 -2.50 -7.08
C ASN A 135 0.97 -1.03 -7.38
N LEU A 136 1.08 -0.18 -6.37
CA LEU A 136 0.94 1.27 -6.50
C LEU A 136 2.18 1.85 -7.18
N VAL A 137 2.14 1.97 -8.49
CA VAL A 137 3.24 2.48 -9.33
C VAL A 137 2.70 3.53 -10.28
N ASN A 138 3.28 4.72 -10.24
CA ASN A 138 2.89 5.85 -11.10
C ASN A 138 1.38 6.14 -11.10
N TYR A 139 0.78 6.07 -9.92
CA TYR A 139 -0.65 6.30 -9.70
C TYR A 139 -0.88 6.86 -8.30
N SER A 140 -2.03 7.47 -8.05
CA SER A 140 -2.40 7.95 -6.73
C SER A 140 -2.88 6.81 -5.84
N GLY A 141 -2.43 6.79 -4.58
CA GLY A 141 -2.99 5.89 -3.57
C GLY A 141 -4.47 6.17 -3.32
N MET A 142 -5.21 5.12 -2.96
CA MET A 142 -6.62 5.26 -2.62
C MET A 142 -6.82 5.51 -1.13
N ALA A 143 -7.86 6.28 -0.82
CA ALA A 143 -8.60 6.19 0.43
C ALA A 143 -10.05 5.81 0.10
N LEU A 144 -10.84 5.53 1.10
CA LEU A 144 -12.21 5.06 0.95
C LEU A 144 -13.18 6.03 1.64
N GLU A 145 -14.12 6.56 0.89
CA GLU A 145 -15.17 7.45 1.39
C GLU A 145 -16.46 6.66 1.55
N ALA A 146 -17.05 6.69 2.74
CA ALA A 146 -18.33 6.03 3.00
C ALA A 146 -19.48 6.75 2.29
N ASP A 147 -20.38 5.99 1.67
CA ASP A 147 -21.58 6.49 1.00
C ASP A 147 -22.82 6.62 1.91
N GLY A 148 -22.69 6.19 3.18
CA GLY A 148 -23.79 6.10 4.14
C GLY A 148 -24.83 5.01 3.81
N ARG A 149 -24.54 4.15 2.83
CA ARG A 149 -25.41 3.05 2.37
C ARG A 149 -24.69 1.71 2.37
N ARG A 150 -23.73 1.54 3.28
CA ARG A 150 -22.86 0.37 3.41
C ARG A 150 -21.81 0.23 2.30
N GLY A 151 -21.58 1.28 1.52
CA GLY A 151 -20.56 1.35 0.48
C GLY A 151 -19.36 2.19 0.89
N PHE A 152 -18.22 1.77 0.42
CA PHE A 152 -16.98 2.54 0.45
C PHE A 152 -16.57 2.85 -0.99
N ILE A 153 -16.48 4.11 -1.34
CA ILE A 153 -16.11 4.61 -2.67
C ILE A 153 -14.63 4.97 -2.67
N THR A 154 -13.89 4.53 -3.65
CA THR A 154 -12.48 4.93 -3.83
C THR A 154 -12.37 6.44 -4.05
N GLY A 155 -11.50 7.08 -3.28
CA GLY A 155 -11.10 8.47 -3.45
C GLY A 155 -9.60 8.59 -3.65
N LEU A 156 -9.18 9.08 -4.80
CA LEU A 156 -7.76 9.34 -5.08
C LEU A 156 -7.27 10.58 -4.32
N GLY A 157 -5.96 10.78 -4.23
CA GLY A 157 -5.34 11.79 -3.38
C GLY A 157 -5.94 13.19 -3.50
N HIS A 158 -6.28 13.65 -4.72
CA HIS A 158 -6.86 14.97 -4.96
C HIS A 158 -8.32 15.12 -4.46
N ARG A 159 -9.00 14.01 -4.15
CA ARG A 159 -10.35 13.99 -3.59
C ARG A 159 -10.35 13.86 -2.08
N GLN A 160 -9.24 13.47 -1.48
CA GLN A 160 -9.13 13.31 -0.05
C GLN A 160 -9.19 14.66 0.67
N PRO A 161 -9.72 14.72 1.91
CA PRO A 161 -9.82 15.96 2.63
C PRO A 161 -8.43 16.56 2.90
N LEU A 162 -8.27 17.85 2.61
CA LEU A 162 -7.05 18.61 2.90
C LEU A 162 -7.00 19.08 4.35
N ASN A 163 -8.14 19.14 5.03
CA ASN A 163 -8.26 19.54 6.42
C ASN A 163 -8.31 18.29 7.29
N TYR A 164 -7.15 17.77 7.61
CA TYR A 164 -7.05 16.73 8.63
C TYR A 164 -7.33 17.33 10.01
N PRO A 165 -7.82 16.55 10.99
CA PRO A 165 -8.09 17.03 12.33
C PRO A 165 -6.83 17.40 13.12
N TYR A 166 -5.66 17.35 12.49
CA TYR A 166 -4.37 17.78 13.04
C TYR A 166 -3.62 18.57 11.95
N GLU A 167 -2.71 19.41 12.40
CA GLU A 167 -1.88 20.20 11.51
C GLU A 167 -0.96 19.26 10.68
N LEU A 168 -1.04 19.34 9.35
CA LEU A 168 -0.17 18.55 8.48
C LEU A 168 1.29 18.87 8.84
N ARG A 169 2.07 17.85 9.11
CA ARG A 169 3.48 17.93 9.50
C ARG A 169 4.32 18.76 8.53
N TYR A 170 3.90 18.82 7.30
CA TYR A 170 4.60 19.51 6.21
C TYR A 170 4.01 20.89 5.86
N GLY A 171 3.00 21.35 6.59
CA GLY A 171 2.41 22.66 6.43
C GLY A 171 1.40 22.80 5.28
N ARG A 172 0.80 23.99 5.18
CA ARG A 172 -0.28 24.28 4.23
C ARG A 172 0.11 24.14 2.76
N GLU A 173 1.34 24.43 2.40
CA GLU A 173 1.81 24.34 1.00
C GLU A 173 1.92 22.89 0.53
N GLU A 174 2.31 21.98 1.41
CA GLU A 174 2.27 20.54 1.12
C GLU A 174 0.82 20.05 0.95
N GLY A 175 -0.10 20.51 1.80
CA GLY A 175 -1.51 20.20 1.64
C GLY A 175 -2.06 20.62 0.27
N LYS A 176 -1.70 21.81 -0.22
CA LYS A 176 -2.06 22.27 -1.57
C LYS A 176 -1.44 21.39 -2.67
N ARG A 177 -0.24 20.88 -2.46
CA ARG A 177 0.42 19.97 -3.40
C ARG A 177 -0.29 18.62 -3.46
N LEU A 178 -0.65 18.06 -2.32
CA LEU A 178 -1.40 16.79 -2.21
C LEU A 178 -2.78 16.87 -2.86
N GLY A 179 -3.41 18.05 -2.83
CA GLY A 179 -4.70 18.28 -3.49
C GLY A 179 -4.64 18.43 -5.02
N LYS A 180 -3.43 18.44 -5.61
CA LYS A 180 -3.33 18.47 -7.08
C LYS A 180 -3.52 17.07 -7.65
N PRO A 181 -4.35 16.94 -8.70
CA PRO A 181 -4.49 15.67 -9.40
C PRO A 181 -3.14 15.22 -9.99
N ALA A 182 -2.82 13.95 -9.82
CA ALA A 182 -1.70 13.34 -10.54
C ALA A 182 -2.07 13.21 -12.02
N SER A 183 -1.13 13.52 -12.92
CA SER A 183 -1.33 13.31 -14.34
C SER A 183 -0.39 12.23 -14.87
N ILE A 184 -0.92 11.37 -15.75
CA ILE A 184 -0.22 10.23 -16.31
C ILE A 184 -0.17 10.38 -17.82
N SER A 185 1.03 10.28 -18.39
CA SER A 185 1.24 10.25 -19.82
C SER A 185 1.26 8.80 -20.34
N GLY A 186 0.63 8.56 -21.48
CA GLY A 186 0.56 7.23 -22.07
C GLY A 186 -0.50 6.34 -21.45
N THR A 187 -0.22 5.04 -21.38
CA THR A 187 -1.14 4.04 -20.81
C THR A 187 -1.32 4.25 -19.30
N ILE A 188 -2.57 4.30 -18.85
CA ILE A 188 -2.92 4.30 -17.44
C ILE A 188 -3.13 2.85 -17.02
N THR A 189 -2.33 2.38 -16.06
CA THR A 189 -2.55 1.11 -15.37
C THR A 189 -2.86 1.42 -13.91
N THR A 190 -4.08 1.14 -13.47
CA THR A 190 -4.44 1.38 -12.08
C THR A 190 -3.73 0.37 -11.16
N PRO A 191 -3.50 0.69 -9.89
CA PRO A 191 -3.18 -0.34 -8.90
C PRO A 191 -4.27 -1.42 -8.87
N TRP A 192 -3.91 -2.58 -8.37
CA TRP A 192 -4.91 -3.62 -8.09
C TRP A 192 -5.79 -3.19 -6.93
N ARG A 193 -7.08 -3.29 -7.10
CA ARG A 193 -8.08 -3.20 -6.04
C ARG A 193 -8.28 -4.60 -5.50
N VAL A 194 -7.99 -4.77 -4.23
CA VAL A 194 -7.87 -6.10 -3.59
C VAL A 194 -8.95 -6.25 -2.54
N VAL A 195 -9.69 -7.35 -2.60
CA VAL A 195 -10.59 -7.80 -1.54
C VAL A 195 -10.08 -9.16 -1.07
N MET A 196 -9.45 -9.17 0.10
CA MET A 196 -9.10 -10.42 0.78
C MET A 196 -10.31 -11.00 1.48
N ALA A 197 -10.42 -12.30 1.58
CA ALA A 197 -11.51 -13.01 2.24
C ALA A 197 -11.02 -14.30 2.88
N GLY A 198 -11.49 -14.61 4.07
CA GLY A 198 -11.11 -15.81 4.79
C GLY A 198 -12.05 -16.15 5.91
N ARG A 199 -11.93 -17.38 6.44
CA ARG A 199 -12.77 -17.84 7.56
C ARG A 199 -12.44 -17.13 8.87
N ASP A 200 -11.18 -16.72 9.01
CA ASP A 200 -10.65 -16.09 10.21
C ASP A 200 -9.59 -15.02 9.87
N LEU A 201 -9.13 -14.30 10.87
CA LEU A 201 -8.10 -13.27 10.72
C LEU A 201 -6.72 -13.87 10.35
N ASN A 202 -6.46 -15.13 10.71
CA ASN A 202 -5.21 -15.78 10.33
C ASN A 202 -5.10 -15.93 8.80
N THR A 203 -6.21 -16.20 8.12
CA THR A 203 -6.24 -16.23 6.66
C THR A 203 -5.78 -14.88 6.09
N LEU A 204 -6.30 -13.76 6.60
CA LEU A 204 -5.92 -12.42 6.12
C LEU A 204 -4.46 -12.10 6.43
N VAL A 205 -4.01 -12.39 7.66
CA VAL A 205 -2.61 -12.13 8.07
C VAL A 205 -1.62 -12.98 7.28
N ASN A 206 -1.99 -14.19 6.89
CA ASN A 206 -1.12 -15.11 6.15
C ASN A 206 -1.24 -14.98 4.63
N SER A 207 -2.16 -14.18 4.12
CA SER A 207 -2.32 -13.95 2.68
C SER A 207 -1.04 -13.38 2.03
N THR A 208 -0.72 -13.86 0.86
CA THR A 208 0.35 -13.35 -0.01
C THR A 208 -0.18 -12.61 -1.23
N ILE A 209 -1.49 -12.35 -1.31
CA ILE A 209 -2.14 -11.73 -2.48
C ILE A 209 -1.45 -10.41 -2.86
N VAL A 210 -1.18 -9.53 -1.90
CA VAL A 210 -0.56 -8.22 -2.19
C VAL A 210 0.82 -8.40 -2.84
N ALA A 211 1.63 -9.33 -2.33
CA ALA A 211 2.92 -9.65 -2.92
C ALA A 211 2.80 -10.28 -4.31
N ASN A 212 1.85 -11.21 -4.48
CA ASN A 212 1.58 -11.90 -5.75
C ASN A 212 1.08 -10.96 -6.87
N LEU A 213 0.54 -9.82 -6.52
CA LEU A 213 0.06 -8.79 -7.45
C LEU A 213 1.13 -7.77 -7.83
N CYS A 214 2.27 -7.79 -7.16
CA CYS A 214 3.41 -6.93 -7.47
C CYS A 214 4.38 -7.64 -8.43
N PRO A 215 4.98 -6.92 -9.39
CA PRO A 215 6.01 -7.49 -10.22
C PRO A 215 7.25 -7.84 -9.38
N PRO A 216 8.10 -8.76 -9.83
CA PRO A 216 9.37 -9.01 -9.18
C PRO A 216 10.23 -7.74 -9.17
N PRO A 217 11.15 -7.60 -8.21
CA PRO A 217 12.08 -6.48 -8.16
C PRO A 217 12.88 -6.37 -9.46
N PRO A 218 13.14 -5.14 -9.97
CA PRO A 218 13.90 -4.95 -11.20
C PRO A 218 15.31 -5.56 -11.08
N THR A 219 15.69 -6.42 -12.00
CA THR A 219 17.01 -7.10 -12.01
C THR A 219 18.18 -6.13 -12.08
N LYS A 220 17.98 -4.92 -12.61
CA LYS A 220 18.97 -3.84 -12.59
C LYS A 220 19.46 -3.52 -11.17
N TYR A 221 18.59 -3.57 -10.19
CA TYR A 221 18.90 -3.24 -8.78
C TYR A 221 18.98 -4.48 -7.90
N PHE A 222 18.32 -5.55 -8.31
CA PHE A 222 18.21 -6.81 -7.58
C PHE A 222 18.57 -7.98 -8.49
N PRO A 223 19.85 -8.10 -8.93
CA PRO A 223 20.26 -9.12 -9.91
C PRO A 223 19.95 -10.55 -9.45
N ASP A 224 20.02 -10.80 -8.16
CA ASP A 224 19.76 -12.10 -7.55
C ASP A 224 18.45 -12.11 -6.71
N GLY A 225 17.49 -11.21 -7.03
CA GLY A 225 16.25 -11.06 -6.28
C GLY A 225 16.51 -10.81 -4.79
N ILE A 226 15.87 -11.58 -3.91
CA ILE A 226 16.08 -11.47 -2.45
C ILE A 226 17.49 -11.94 -2.00
N GLY A 227 18.21 -12.66 -2.85
CA GLY A 227 19.60 -13.08 -2.61
C GLY A 227 20.63 -12.00 -2.94
N THR A 228 20.21 -10.86 -3.50
CA THR A 228 21.09 -9.74 -3.84
C THR A 228 21.93 -9.33 -2.63
N ALA A 229 23.24 -9.23 -2.81
CA ALA A 229 24.23 -9.15 -1.74
C ALA A 229 24.02 -8.00 -0.72
N TRP A 230 23.46 -6.87 -1.16
CA TRP A 230 23.18 -5.73 -0.28
C TRP A 230 21.85 -5.86 0.48
N VAL A 231 20.97 -6.81 0.13
CA VAL A 231 19.69 -7.06 0.82
C VAL A 231 19.96 -7.95 2.03
N LYS A 232 20.23 -7.34 3.15
CA LYS A 232 20.54 -8.05 4.41
C LYS A 232 19.50 -7.67 5.47
N PRO A 233 18.59 -8.57 5.84
CA PRO A 233 17.72 -8.37 7.00
C PRO A 233 18.54 -8.28 8.28
N GLY A 234 18.05 -7.53 9.25
CA GLY A 234 18.70 -7.44 10.54
C GLY A 234 17.87 -6.63 11.53
N ARG A 235 18.36 -6.55 12.76
CA ARG A 235 17.77 -5.78 13.84
C ARG A 235 18.42 -4.42 13.87
N ALA A 236 17.64 -3.39 14.21
CA ALA A 236 18.12 -2.02 14.28
C ALA A 236 17.86 -1.41 15.67
N VAL A 237 18.77 -0.59 16.14
CA VAL A 237 18.46 0.40 17.17
C VAL A 237 17.90 1.64 16.51
N TRP A 238 16.93 2.27 17.15
CA TRP A 238 16.29 3.46 16.62
C TRP A 238 15.92 4.41 17.76
N ARG A 239 16.60 5.53 17.81
CA ARG A 239 16.45 6.53 18.86
C ARG A 239 15.01 7.01 19.05
N TYR A 240 14.19 7.04 18.01
CA TYR A 240 12.79 7.46 18.10
C TYR A 240 11.98 6.65 19.11
N LEU A 241 12.22 5.34 19.17
CA LEU A 241 11.55 4.45 20.13
C LEU A 241 12.15 4.57 21.53
N ASP A 242 13.46 4.80 21.64
CA ASP A 242 14.21 4.76 22.89
C ASP A 242 14.33 6.10 23.60
N GLY A 243 13.95 7.19 22.93
CA GLY A 243 13.90 8.54 23.54
C GLY A 243 15.25 9.18 23.86
N GLY A 244 16.35 8.70 23.29
CA GLY A 244 17.70 9.18 23.61
C GLY A 244 18.10 10.54 23.05
N ASP A 245 19.36 10.92 23.29
CA ASP A 245 19.97 12.14 22.80
C ASP A 245 20.09 12.16 21.26
N ARG A 246 19.80 13.32 20.65
CA ARG A 246 19.89 13.55 19.19
C ARG A 246 21.24 14.10 18.75
N SER A 247 22.16 14.28 19.69
CA SER A 247 23.48 14.81 19.36
C SER A 247 24.28 13.80 18.53
N PHE A 248 25.31 14.30 17.87
CA PHE A 248 26.24 13.46 17.12
C PHE A 248 26.90 12.40 18.02
N GLU A 249 27.31 12.77 19.23
CA GLU A 249 27.87 11.84 20.21
C GLU A 249 26.84 10.84 20.73
N GLY A 250 25.58 11.27 20.91
CA GLY A 250 24.47 10.37 21.23
C GLY A 250 24.29 9.28 20.16
N MET A 251 24.44 9.63 18.87
CA MET A 251 24.35 8.63 17.79
C MET A 251 25.53 7.66 17.78
N LYS A 252 26.73 8.10 18.16
CA LYS A 252 27.85 7.16 18.39
C LYS A 252 27.56 6.19 19.52
N GLU A 253 26.95 6.67 20.61
CA GLU A 253 26.55 5.81 21.71
C GLU A 253 25.50 4.76 21.27
N PHE A 254 24.51 5.14 20.45
CA PHE A 254 23.56 4.20 19.86
C PHE A 254 24.25 3.14 18.98
N SER A 255 25.25 3.54 18.19
CA SER A 255 26.03 2.58 17.39
C SER A 255 26.84 1.62 18.30
N ARG A 256 27.43 2.13 19.38
CA ARG A 256 28.14 1.31 20.35
C ARG A 256 27.22 0.29 21.02
N LEU A 257 26.04 0.73 21.45
CA LEU A 257 25.00 -0.14 22.03
C LEU A 257 24.49 -1.19 21.03
N ALA A 258 24.26 -0.80 19.78
CA ALA A 258 23.89 -1.72 18.72
C ALA A 258 24.93 -2.85 18.56
N GLY A 259 26.20 -2.49 18.49
CA GLY A 259 27.29 -3.48 18.42
C GLY A 259 27.34 -4.41 19.63
N GLN A 260 27.17 -3.86 20.85
CA GLN A 260 27.13 -4.67 22.08
C GLN A 260 25.93 -5.63 22.14
N LEU A 261 24.78 -5.22 21.60
CA LEU A 261 23.58 -6.05 21.51
C LEU A 261 23.62 -7.03 20.33
N GLY A 262 24.62 -6.93 19.47
CA GLY A 262 24.74 -7.72 18.25
C GLY A 262 23.66 -7.37 17.23
N PHE A 263 23.25 -6.10 17.17
CA PHE A 263 22.32 -5.60 16.16
C PHE A 263 23.10 -5.17 14.92
N GLU A 264 22.49 -5.38 13.78
CA GLU A 264 23.12 -5.22 12.48
C GLU A 264 23.03 -3.77 11.95
N TYR A 265 22.10 -2.96 12.48
CA TYR A 265 21.83 -1.62 11.96
C TYR A 265 21.58 -0.58 13.05
N HIS A 266 21.90 0.66 12.70
CA HIS A 266 21.47 1.85 13.41
C HIS A 266 20.66 2.74 12.46
N VAL A 267 19.39 3.02 12.78
CA VAL A 267 18.53 3.89 12.00
C VAL A 267 18.67 5.33 12.49
N ILE A 268 19.09 6.21 11.59
CA ILE A 268 19.25 7.65 11.85
C ILE A 268 18.11 8.39 11.16
N GLU A 269 17.40 9.21 11.95
CA GLU A 269 16.27 10.01 11.46
C GLU A 269 16.72 11.29 10.74
N GLY A 270 15.76 12.06 10.21
CA GLY A 270 15.98 13.26 9.40
C GLY A 270 16.82 14.38 10.03
N PHE A 271 17.06 14.37 11.35
CA PHE A 271 17.93 15.36 12.01
C PHE A 271 19.39 15.30 11.54
N TRP A 272 19.82 14.19 10.93
CA TRP A 272 21.14 14.07 10.29
C TRP A 272 21.35 15.11 9.18
N SER A 273 20.28 15.63 8.59
CA SER A 273 20.35 16.66 7.54
C SER A 273 20.97 17.98 8.03
N GLN A 274 21.10 18.16 9.34
CA GLN A 274 21.77 19.32 9.98
C GLN A 274 23.28 19.09 10.18
N TRP A 275 23.78 17.89 9.87
CA TRP A 275 25.19 17.53 10.03
C TRP A 275 25.97 17.73 8.75
N THR A 276 27.29 17.92 8.90
CA THR A 276 28.19 17.96 7.74
C THR A 276 28.44 16.58 7.16
N ASP A 277 28.87 16.53 5.92
CA ASP A 277 29.24 15.27 5.27
C ASP A 277 30.37 14.55 6.03
N GLU A 278 31.28 15.29 6.65
CA GLU A 278 32.37 14.75 7.48
C GLU A 278 31.81 14.04 8.72
N GLN A 279 30.86 14.66 9.42
CA GLN A 279 30.20 14.06 10.56
C GLN A 279 29.44 12.77 10.18
N ILE A 280 28.76 12.78 9.03
CA ILE A 280 28.07 11.58 8.55
C ILE A 280 29.06 10.46 8.25
N ARG A 281 30.17 10.74 7.56
CA ARG A 281 31.24 9.76 7.29
C ARG A 281 31.85 9.23 8.57
N GLU A 282 32.18 10.10 9.51
CA GLU A 282 32.72 9.72 10.81
C GLU A 282 31.79 8.76 11.56
N LEU A 283 30.49 9.06 11.59
CA LEU A 283 29.51 8.19 12.24
C LEU A 283 29.42 6.82 11.55
N VAL A 284 29.43 6.79 10.21
CA VAL A 284 29.41 5.52 9.46
C VAL A 284 30.66 4.70 9.73
N GLU A 285 31.83 5.31 9.76
CA GLU A 285 33.09 4.63 10.07
C GLU A 285 33.11 4.13 11.51
N TYR A 286 32.65 4.94 12.44
CA TYR A 286 32.52 4.55 13.85
C TYR A 286 31.58 3.35 14.00
N SER A 287 30.39 3.39 13.38
CA SER A 287 29.39 2.32 13.41
C SER A 287 29.95 1.01 12.86
N ARG A 288 30.65 1.09 11.72
CA ARG A 288 31.36 -0.08 11.14
C ARG A 288 32.40 -0.65 12.10
N GLY A 289 33.11 0.20 12.82
CA GLY A 289 34.07 -0.21 13.87
C GLY A 289 33.41 -0.92 15.04
N GLN A 290 32.11 -0.70 15.28
CA GLN A 290 31.30 -1.41 16.27
C GLN A 290 30.63 -2.67 15.72
N GLY A 291 30.79 -2.96 14.44
CA GLY A 291 30.15 -4.11 13.78
C GLY A 291 28.70 -3.86 13.31
N VAL A 292 28.32 -2.59 13.15
CA VAL A 292 26.96 -2.13 12.78
C VAL A 292 26.94 -1.59 11.36
#